data_49c612d698cd1ec3e810333f781b55bc
#
_entry.id   49c612d698cd1ec3e810333f781b55bc
#
_cell.length_a   1.000
_cell.length_b   1.000
_cell.length_c   1.000
_cell.angle_alpha   90.00
_cell.angle_beta   90.00
_cell.angle_gamma   90.00
#
_symmetry.space_group_name_H-M   'P 1'
#
loop_
_entity.id
_entity.type
_entity.pdbx_description
1 polymer ?
#
loop_
_entity_poly.entity_id
_entity_poly.type
_entity_poly.pdbx_seq_one_letter_code
_entity_poly.pdbx_strand_id
1 'polypeptide(L)'
;VRNGSLHNMIAANTRSAAPQVGMGATIVMWSDRHAATIVGVSDSGSTVSVQRDRATRTDNYGMSDSQSYAYSPNPEASIQAFTLRKTGRWVRRGEPEKGGTVLLIGQRDEYYDYSF
;
A
#
# COMPACT_ATOMS: atom_id res chain seq x y z
N VAL A 1 19.88 10.25 14.27
CA VAL A 1 19.42 10.37 13.66
C VAL A 1 18.77 10.69 12.72
N ARG A 2 18.66 11.02 12.46
CA ARG A 2 18.20 11.42 11.72
C ARG A 2 17.30 11.36 11.15
N ASN A 3 17.27 11.35 11.20
CA ASN A 3 16.45 11.34 10.76
C ASN A 3 15.66 11.81 10.05
N GLY A 4 15.47 11.71 9.77
CA GLY A 4 14.59 12.62 9.24
C GLY A 4 14.33 12.65 7.78
N SER A 5 14.95 11.84 6.96
CA SER A 5 14.60 11.77 5.55
C SER A 5 13.34 10.94 5.34
N LEU A 6 12.60 11.25 4.28
CA LEU A 6 11.41 10.50 3.95
C LEU A 6 11.72 9.01 3.72
N HIS A 7 12.85 8.75 3.09
CA HIS A 7 13.28 7.37 2.85
C HIS A 7 13.44 6.59 4.15
N ASN A 8 14.07 7.20 5.15
CA ASN A 8 14.24 6.55 6.45
C ASN A 8 12.91 6.35 7.16
N MET A 9 11.99 7.28 7.01
CA MET A 9 10.68 7.15 7.63
C MET A 9 9.90 5.99 7.04
N ILE A 10 9.94 5.82 5.73
CA ILE A 10 9.26 4.72 5.06
C ILE A 10 9.88 3.39 5.48
N ALA A 11 11.20 3.30 5.50
CA ALA A 11 11.89 2.08 5.88
C ALA A 11 11.61 1.72 7.34
N ALA A 12 11.59 2.71 8.22
CA ALA A 12 11.32 2.49 9.64
C ALA A 12 9.88 1.99 9.84
N ASN A 13 8.92 2.58 9.14
CA ASN A 13 7.53 2.13 9.25
C ASN A 13 7.38 0.70 8.78
N THR A 14 8.04 0.35 7.68
CA THR A 14 7.97 -1.00 7.15
C THR A 14 8.55 -2.02 8.14
N ARG A 15 9.64 -1.65 8.82
CA ARG A 15 10.29 -2.55 9.77
C ARG A 15 9.57 -2.66 11.09
N SER A 16 9.03 -1.53 11.58
CA SER A 16 8.41 -1.51 12.91
C SER A 16 7.01 -2.10 12.90
N ALA A 17 6.35 -2.14 11.75
CA ALA A 17 5.02 -2.69 11.64
C ALA A 17 5.13 -4.09 11.04
N ALA A 18 5.22 -5.10 11.89
CA ALA A 18 5.20 -6.48 11.43
C ALA A 18 3.85 -6.72 10.73
N PRO A 19 3.86 -7.21 9.49
CA PRO A 19 2.62 -7.41 8.76
C PRO A 19 1.75 -8.48 9.42
N GLN A 20 0.46 -8.20 9.51
CA GLN A 20 -0.51 -9.12 10.09
C GLN A 20 -1.77 -9.10 9.25
N VAL A 21 -2.45 -10.22 9.21
CA VAL A 21 -3.74 -10.33 8.50
C VAL A 21 -4.71 -9.34 9.13
N GLY A 22 -5.38 -8.58 8.30
CA GLY A 22 -6.35 -7.56 8.72
C GLY A 22 -5.78 -6.15 8.75
N MET A 23 -4.47 -5.99 8.67
CA MET A 23 -3.86 -4.65 8.65
C MET A 23 -4.17 -3.94 7.35
N GLY A 24 -4.31 -2.62 7.44
CA GLY A 24 -4.42 -1.78 6.27
C GLY A 24 -3.08 -1.60 5.57
N ALA A 25 -3.13 -1.37 4.27
CA ALA A 25 -1.95 -1.13 3.46
C ALA A 25 -2.33 -0.26 2.27
N THR A 26 -1.32 0.30 1.62
CA THR A 26 -1.52 1.13 0.44
C THR A 26 -0.67 0.60 -0.70
N ILE A 27 -1.30 0.33 -1.83
CA ILE A 27 -0.60 -0.04 -3.06
C ILE A 27 -0.26 1.25 -3.79
N VAL A 28 1.05 1.51 -3.93
CA VAL A 28 1.53 2.76 -4.56
C VAL A 28 1.93 2.44 -5.98
N MET A 29 1.15 2.96 -6.91
CA MET A 29 1.41 2.84 -8.33
C MET A 29 1.93 4.19 -8.85
N TRP A 30 2.17 4.27 -10.13
CA TRP A 30 2.80 5.42 -10.79
C TRP A 30 2.34 6.77 -10.22
N SER A 31 1.06 7.09 -10.35
CA SER A 31 0.51 8.36 -9.86
C SER A 31 -0.67 8.15 -8.92
N ASP A 32 -1.09 6.90 -8.75
CA ASP A 32 -2.27 6.55 -7.97
C ASP A 32 -1.87 5.77 -6.72
N ARG A 33 -2.73 5.83 -5.71
CA ARG A 33 -2.62 5.01 -4.51
C ARG A 33 -3.93 4.31 -4.28
N HIS A 34 -3.86 3.05 -3.85
CA HIS A 34 -5.05 2.24 -3.62
C HIS A 34 -4.99 1.59 -2.26
N ALA A 35 -6.02 1.83 -1.47
CA ALA A 35 -6.14 1.19 -0.16
C ALA A 35 -6.35 -0.31 -0.32
N ALA A 36 -5.78 -1.08 0.60
CA ALA A 36 -5.85 -2.53 0.57
C ALA A 36 -5.82 -3.09 1.98
N THR A 37 -6.12 -4.37 2.10
CA THR A 37 -6.08 -5.10 3.37
C THR A 37 -5.20 -6.32 3.20
N ILE A 38 -4.32 -6.56 4.17
CA ILE A 38 -3.49 -7.77 4.18
C ILE A 38 -4.37 -8.96 4.49
N VAL A 39 -4.38 -9.95 3.61
CA VAL A 39 -5.20 -11.16 3.75
C VAL A 39 -4.36 -12.40 4.01
N GLY A 40 -3.02 -12.29 3.89
CA GLY A 40 -2.14 -13.41 4.19
C GLY A 40 -0.73 -12.94 4.42
N VAL A 41 0.01 -13.67 5.24
CA VAL A 41 1.42 -13.41 5.53
C VAL A 41 2.14 -14.74 5.53
N SER A 42 3.29 -14.82 4.84
CA SER A 42 4.07 -16.04 4.81
C SER A 42 4.68 -16.35 6.19
N ASP A 43 5.08 -17.59 6.41
CA ASP A 43 5.67 -18.01 7.68
C ASP A 43 6.92 -17.21 8.01
N SER A 44 7.72 -16.88 7.01
CA SER A 44 8.93 -16.07 7.22
C SER A 44 8.64 -14.60 7.43
N GLY A 45 7.41 -14.15 7.12
CA GLY A 45 7.06 -12.74 7.20
C GLY A 45 7.62 -11.90 6.06
N SER A 46 8.17 -12.51 5.03
CA SER A 46 8.79 -11.78 3.93
C SER A 46 7.91 -11.67 2.70
N THR A 47 6.72 -12.25 2.72
CA THR A 47 5.75 -12.13 1.64
C THR A 47 4.37 -11.87 2.25
N VAL A 48 3.69 -10.86 1.74
CA VAL A 48 2.32 -10.57 2.15
C VAL A 48 1.40 -10.66 0.95
N SER A 49 0.17 -11.08 1.18
CA SER A 49 -0.89 -11.10 0.17
C SER A 49 -1.90 -10.04 0.57
N VAL A 50 -2.32 -9.22 -0.38
CA VAL A 50 -3.27 -8.14 -0.11
C VAL A 50 -4.40 -8.18 -1.12
N GLN A 51 -5.55 -7.67 -0.70
CA GLN A 51 -6.69 -7.41 -1.59
C GLN A 51 -7.00 -5.93 -1.54
N ARG A 52 -7.21 -5.34 -2.70
CA ARG A 52 -7.58 -3.94 -2.79
C ARG A 52 -8.94 -3.73 -2.15
N ASP A 53 -9.06 -2.69 -1.33
CA ASP A 53 -10.32 -2.33 -0.70
C ASP A 53 -11.28 -1.73 -1.70
N ARG A 54 -12.57 -1.75 -1.37
CA ARG A 54 -13.57 -0.96 -2.06
C ARG A 54 -13.51 0.43 -1.44
N ALA A 55 -13.20 1.42 -2.27
CA ALA A 55 -13.10 2.80 -1.82
C ALA A 55 -14.29 3.57 -2.40
N THR A 56 -15.06 4.19 -1.53
CA THR A 56 -16.21 5.00 -1.92
C THR A 56 -15.89 6.45 -1.61
N ARG A 57 -15.96 7.30 -2.63
CA ARG A 57 -15.63 8.70 -2.46
C ARG A 57 -16.69 9.38 -1.61
N THR A 58 -16.25 10.17 -0.63
CA THR A 58 -17.15 10.80 0.33
C THR A 58 -17.19 12.32 0.19
N ASP A 59 -16.35 12.90 -0.67
CA ASP A 59 -16.36 14.34 -0.92
C ASP A 59 -17.19 14.69 -2.14
N ASN A 60 -17.37 15.99 -2.39
CA ASN A 60 -18.15 16.51 -3.51
C ASN A 60 -17.29 17.32 -4.48
N TYR A 61 -15.99 17.12 -4.47
CA TYR A 61 -15.09 17.98 -5.24
C TYR A 61 -14.86 17.52 -6.67
N GLY A 62 -15.56 16.48 -7.12
CA GLY A 62 -15.41 15.99 -8.48
C GLY A 62 -14.01 15.44 -8.72
N MET A 63 -13.34 15.93 -9.77
CA MET A 63 -12.01 15.45 -10.16
C MET A 63 -10.88 16.27 -9.54
N SER A 64 -11.13 16.84 -8.37
CA SER A 64 -10.15 17.63 -7.64
C SER A 64 -9.14 16.73 -6.95
N ASP A 65 -7.96 17.29 -6.62
CA ASP A 65 -6.95 16.59 -5.83
C ASP A 65 -7.36 16.40 -4.38
N SER A 66 -8.34 17.17 -3.91
CA SER A 66 -8.88 16.99 -2.56
C SER A 66 -9.89 15.85 -2.56
N GLN A 67 -9.43 14.67 -2.17
CA GLN A 67 -10.24 13.46 -2.22
C GLN A 67 -10.35 12.83 -0.84
N SER A 68 -11.57 12.42 -0.50
CA SER A 68 -11.84 11.69 0.73
C SER A 68 -12.59 10.41 0.41
N TYR A 69 -12.24 9.32 1.12
CA TYR A 69 -12.78 8.01 0.84
C TYR A 69 -13.17 7.28 2.11
N ALA A 70 -14.23 6.49 2.00
CA ALA A 70 -14.56 5.48 3.00
C ALA A 70 -14.16 4.12 2.43
N TYR A 71 -13.57 3.27 3.27
CA TYR A 71 -13.01 1.99 2.83
C TYR A 71 -13.78 0.83 3.41
N SER A 72 -13.94 -0.21 2.62
CA SER A 72 -14.53 -1.46 3.08
C SER A 72 -13.81 -2.63 2.38
N PRO A 73 -13.78 -3.81 3.01
CA PRO A 73 -13.17 -4.97 2.37
C PRO A 73 -13.84 -5.32 1.06
N ASN A 74 -13.06 -5.80 0.11
CA ASN A 74 -13.59 -6.25 -1.17
C ASN A 74 -13.08 -7.68 -1.43
N PRO A 75 -13.79 -8.71 -0.93
CA PRO A 75 -13.33 -10.09 -1.08
C PRO A 75 -13.32 -10.58 -2.52
N GLU A 76 -13.91 -9.85 -3.44
CA GLU A 76 -13.90 -10.21 -4.85
C GLU A 76 -12.69 -9.66 -5.60
N ALA A 77 -11.90 -8.80 -4.97
CA ALA A 77 -10.73 -8.26 -5.61
C ALA A 77 -9.65 -9.33 -5.74
N SER A 78 -8.83 -9.20 -6.78
CA SER A 78 -7.71 -10.11 -6.98
C SER A 78 -6.70 -9.99 -5.84
N ILE A 79 -6.14 -11.12 -5.44
CA ILE A 79 -5.09 -11.13 -4.43
C ILE A 79 -3.77 -10.84 -5.10
N GLN A 80 -3.00 -9.91 -4.52
CA GLN A 80 -1.70 -9.53 -5.02
C GLN A 80 -0.65 -9.82 -3.96
N ALA A 81 0.51 -10.32 -4.37
CA ALA A 81 1.58 -10.67 -3.44
C ALA A 81 2.71 -9.65 -3.54
N PHE A 82 3.24 -9.25 -2.40
CA PHE A 82 4.37 -8.33 -2.29
C PHE A 82 5.45 -8.97 -1.45
N THR A 83 6.70 -8.80 -1.86
CA THR A 83 7.85 -9.38 -1.16
C THR A 83 8.72 -8.29 -0.57
N LEU A 84 9.29 -8.58 0.59
CA LEU A 84 10.20 -7.66 1.26
C LEU A 84 11.56 -7.75 0.56
N ARG A 85 12.06 -6.60 0.11
CA ARG A 85 13.33 -6.51 -0.58
C ARG A 85 14.43 -6.05 0.39
N LYS A 86 15.67 -6.16 -0.03
CA LYS A 86 16.82 -5.85 0.82
C LYS A 86 16.82 -4.41 1.31
N THR A 87 16.22 -3.51 0.56
CA THR A 87 16.13 -2.10 0.94
C THR A 87 15.08 -1.83 2.01
N GLY A 88 14.29 -2.84 2.38
CA GLY A 88 13.19 -2.68 3.32
C GLY A 88 11.87 -2.32 2.68
N ARG A 89 11.82 -2.24 1.37
CA ARG A 89 10.60 -1.92 0.63
C ARG A 89 9.85 -3.20 0.29
N TRP A 90 8.53 -3.11 0.28
CA TRP A 90 7.65 -4.19 -0.17
C TRP A 90 7.31 -3.92 -1.62
N VAL A 91 7.70 -4.83 -2.52
CA VAL A 91 7.51 -4.67 -3.95
C VAL A 91 6.74 -5.88 -4.48
N ARG A 92 5.86 -5.64 -5.45
CA ARG A 92 5.04 -6.72 -6.02
C ARG A 92 5.93 -7.85 -6.51
N ARG A 93 5.51 -9.09 -6.19
CA ARG A 93 6.27 -10.27 -6.58
C ARG A 93 6.43 -10.29 -8.11
N GLY A 94 7.66 -10.57 -8.55
CA GLY A 94 7.95 -10.66 -9.97
C GLY A 94 8.32 -9.34 -10.62
N GLU A 95 8.21 -8.23 -9.90
CA GLU A 95 8.59 -6.92 -10.44
C GLU A 95 9.94 -6.50 -9.90
N PRO A 96 10.72 -5.74 -10.67
CA PRO A 96 12.00 -5.22 -10.17
C PRO A 96 11.76 -4.18 -9.10
N GLU A 97 12.71 -4.04 -8.18
CA GLU A 97 12.58 -3.05 -7.14
C GLU A 97 12.50 -1.63 -7.71
N LYS A 98 13.33 -1.36 -8.71
CA LYS A 98 13.31 -0.05 -9.35
C LYS A 98 12.15 0.00 -10.34
N GLY A 99 11.20 0.88 -10.06
CA GLY A 99 10.03 1.05 -10.93
C GLY A 99 8.89 0.07 -10.66
N GLY A 100 9.05 -0.82 -9.69
CA GLY A 100 7.99 -1.76 -9.36
C GLY A 100 6.91 -1.14 -8.48
N THR A 101 5.79 -1.85 -8.38
CA THR A 101 4.68 -1.43 -7.53
C THR A 101 5.05 -1.68 -6.07
N VAL A 102 4.87 -0.66 -5.23
CA VAL A 102 5.30 -0.67 -3.82
C VAL A 102 4.09 -0.78 -2.91
N LEU A 103 4.27 -1.47 -1.78
CA LEU A 103 3.23 -1.55 -0.75
C LEU A 103 3.71 -0.82 0.50
N LEU A 104 2.88 0.05 1.05
CA LEU A 104 3.10 0.68 2.34
C LEU A 104 2.17 0.01 3.34
N ILE A 105 2.75 -0.54 4.41
CA ILE A 105 2.01 -1.30 5.40
C ILE A 105 1.65 -0.40 6.58
N GLY A 106 0.43 -0.55 7.08
CA GLY A 106 0.01 0.14 8.28
C GLY A 106 -0.91 1.32 8.05
N GLN A 107 -1.16 1.68 6.81
CA GLN A 107 -2.07 2.78 6.51
C GLN A 107 -2.79 2.55 5.21
N ARG A 108 -4.00 3.07 5.11
CA ARG A 108 -4.80 3.03 3.88
C ARG A 108 -4.85 4.41 3.28
N ASP A 109 -4.65 4.48 1.96
CA ASP A 109 -4.71 5.74 1.23
C ASP A 109 -5.26 5.45 -0.16
N GLU A 110 -6.06 6.36 -0.66
CA GLU A 110 -6.65 6.24 -2.00
C GLU A 110 -6.51 7.58 -2.68
N TYR A 111 -5.99 7.56 -3.91
CA TYR A 111 -5.78 8.80 -4.65
C TYR A 111 -5.73 8.50 -6.14
N TYR A 112 -6.45 9.29 -6.91
CA TYR A 112 -6.43 9.25 -8.36
C TYR A 112 -5.92 10.57 -8.89
N ASP A 113 -4.96 10.50 -9.81
CA ASP A 113 -4.38 11.69 -10.43
C ASP A 113 -5.16 12.02 -11.69
N TYR A 114 -6.13 12.91 -11.55
CA TYR A 114 -6.99 13.28 -12.67
C TYR A 114 -6.30 14.20 -13.66
N SER A 115 -5.14 14.75 -13.32
CA SER A 115 -4.39 15.62 -14.22
C SER A 115 -3.46 14.85 -15.15
N PHE A 116 -3.32 13.57 -14.92
CA PHE A 116 -2.37 12.72 -15.64
C PHE A 116 -2.87 12.33 -17.03
#